data_70063a2e1a8605cc6033d30204f006a1
#
_entry.id   70063a2e1a8605cc6033d30204f006a1
#
_cell.length_a   1.000
_cell.length_b   1.000
_cell.length_c   1.000
_cell.angle_alpha   90.00
_cell.angle_beta   90.00
_cell.angle_gamma   90.00
#
_symmetry.space_group_name_H-M   'P 1'
#
loop_
_entity.id
_entity.type
_entity.pdbx_description
1 polymer ?
#
loop_
_entity_poly.entity_id
_entity_poly.type
_entity_poly.pdbx_seq_one_letter_code
_entity_poly.pdbx_strand_id
1 'polypeptide(L)'
;MKYKKIGDILILNDNPGDLDNLAKKHNVKTIMLIDHIQGTKREPVYRLLYGEETETINKENKCLFKLDLSKVMWSKGNVNERLRIAKLVGDGETVMDMFAGIGYFSIPIGVHSNAREVISIEINPNSYHYLCENIKLNKCDNITPVLGDCLVEAPNF
;
A
#
# COMPACT_ATOMS: atom_id res chain seq x y z
N MET A 1 -8.26 7.03 -22.85
CA MET A 1 -8.76 6.66 -21.51
C MET A 1 -7.54 6.48 -20.59
N LYS A 2 -7.50 7.19 -19.47
CA LYS A 2 -6.45 7.01 -18.47
C LYS A 2 -6.93 6.00 -17.42
N TYR A 3 -6.12 4.98 -17.16
CA TYR A 3 -6.41 3.98 -16.14
C TYR A 3 -5.14 3.61 -15.34
N LYS A 4 -5.35 3.06 -14.16
CA LYS A 4 -4.30 2.46 -13.35
C LYS A 4 -4.70 1.02 -13.05
N LYS A 5 -3.78 0.07 -13.22
CA LYS A 5 -3.96 -1.31 -12.77
C LYS A 5 -3.17 -1.52 -11.49
N ILE A 6 -3.82 -2.05 -10.45
CA ILE A 6 -3.23 -2.37 -9.15
C ILE A 6 -3.62 -3.82 -8.86
N GLY A 7 -2.64 -4.71 -8.85
CA GLY A 7 -2.92 -6.14 -8.80
C GLY A 7 -3.86 -6.58 -9.91
N ASP A 8 -5.01 -7.12 -9.56
CA ASP A 8 -6.07 -7.55 -10.46
C ASP A 8 -7.31 -6.61 -10.44
N ILE A 9 -7.10 -5.35 -10.06
CA ILE A 9 -8.13 -4.30 -10.07
C ILE A 9 -7.72 -3.18 -11.02
N LEU A 10 -8.69 -2.69 -11.81
CA LEU A 10 -8.53 -1.55 -12.70
C LEU A 10 -9.23 -0.32 -12.12
N ILE A 11 -8.49 0.77 -12.00
CA ILE A 11 -9.03 2.06 -11.55
C ILE A 11 -9.14 2.96 -12.78
N LEU A 12 -10.35 3.45 -13.03
CA LEU A 12 -10.67 4.37 -14.12
C LEU A 12 -10.95 5.77 -13.61
N ASN A 13 -10.81 6.76 -14.49
CA ASN A 13 -11.24 8.13 -14.25
C ASN A 13 -12.67 8.38 -14.75
N ASP A 14 -13.09 7.61 -15.79
CA ASP A 14 -14.40 7.74 -16.43
C ASP A 14 -14.99 6.36 -16.75
N ASN A 15 -16.32 6.26 -16.91
CA ASN A 15 -16.97 5.03 -17.31
C ASN A 15 -16.92 4.88 -18.85
N PRO A 16 -16.22 3.85 -19.39
CA PRO A 16 -16.04 3.67 -20.83
C PRO A 16 -17.22 2.96 -21.53
N GLY A 17 -18.20 2.44 -20.79
CA GLY A 17 -19.36 1.73 -21.32
C GLY A 17 -19.21 0.22 -21.46
N ASP A 18 -18.21 -0.30 -22.14
CA ASP A 18 -17.98 -1.76 -22.33
C ASP A 18 -17.02 -2.32 -21.27
N LEU A 19 -17.57 -2.57 -20.09
CA LEU A 19 -16.80 -3.02 -18.94
C LEU A 19 -16.37 -4.49 -19.02
N ASP A 20 -17.19 -5.36 -19.61
CA ASP A 20 -16.89 -6.78 -19.76
C ASP A 20 -15.66 -7.01 -20.65
N ASN A 21 -15.62 -6.33 -21.78
CA ASN A 21 -14.47 -6.40 -22.68
C ASN A 21 -13.22 -5.81 -22.04
N LEU A 22 -13.37 -4.71 -21.32
CA LEU A 22 -12.26 -4.07 -20.62
C LEU A 22 -11.68 -4.97 -19.52
N ALA A 23 -12.54 -5.62 -18.73
CA ALA A 23 -12.13 -6.56 -17.69
C ALA A 23 -11.34 -7.75 -18.27
N LYS A 24 -11.85 -8.33 -19.36
CA LYS A 24 -11.17 -9.44 -20.07
C LYS A 24 -9.84 -8.99 -20.65
N LYS A 25 -9.82 -7.85 -21.35
CA LYS A 25 -8.60 -7.31 -21.99
C LYS A 25 -7.47 -7.06 -20.98
N HIS A 26 -7.80 -6.59 -19.78
CA HIS A 26 -6.81 -6.29 -18.73
C HIS A 26 -6.61 -7.42 -17.74
N ASN A 27 -7.36 -8.51 -17.86
CA ASN A 27 -7.36 -9.64 -16.92
C ASN A 27 -7.50 -9.13 -15.48
N VAL A 28 -8.63 -8.50 -15.19
CA VAL A 28 -8.96 -7.96 -13.87
C VAL A 28 -10.31 -8.48 -13.39
N LYS A 29 -10.44 -8.66 -12.08
CA LYS A 29 -11.67 -9.11 -11.42
C LYS A 29 -12.62 -7.96 -11.10
N THR A 30 -12.09 -6.74 -10.95
CA THR A 30 -12.87 -5.57 -10.56
C THR A 30 -12.41 -4.33 -11.33
N ILE A 31 -13.39 -3.49 -11.68
CA ILE A 31 -13.16 -2.14 -12.23
C ILE A 31 -13.87 -1.15 -11.33
N MET A 32 -13.14 -0.13 -10.89
CA MET A 32 -13.66 0.90 -9.99
C MET A 32 -13.26 2.30 -10.41
N LEU A 33 -14.08 3.28 -10.02
CA LEU A 33 -13.75 4.69 -10.03
C LEU A 33 -13.37 5.12 -8.62
N ILE A 34 -12.29 5.89 -8.49
CA ILE A 34 -11.97 6.59 -7.25
C ILE A 34 -12.19 8.07 -7.50
N ASP A 35 -13.20 8.64 -6.87
CA ASP A 35 -13.57 10.05 -7.06
C ASP A 35 -12.54 10.96 -6.38
N HIS A 36 -12.22 10.71 -5.12
CA HIS A 36 -11.22 11.45 -4.35
C HIS A 36 -10.78 10.69 -3.10
N ILE A 37 -9.74 11.18 -2.45
CA ILE A 37 -9.26 10.70 -1.16
C ILE A 37 -9.62 11.72 -0.09
N GLN A 38 -10.24 11.28 0.99
CA GLN A 38 -10.76 12.18 2.03
C GLN A 38 -10.16 11.92 3.42
N GLY A 39 -10.17 12.97 4.23
CA GLY A 39 -9.82 12.94 5.65
C GLY A 39 -8.35 12.69 5.95
N THR A 40 -8.01 12.75 7.23
CA THR A 40 -6.66 12.50 7.76
C THR A 40 -6.23 11.04 7.60
N LYS A 41 -7.20 10.13 7.59
CA LYS A 41 -6.97 8.69 7.36
C LYS A 41 -6.79 8.32 5.89
N ARG A 42 -6.93 9.28 4.96
CA ARG A 42 -6.74 9.10 3.52
C ARG A 42 -7.64 8.01 2.92
N GLU A 43 -8.90 7.98 3.29
CA GLU A 43 -9.87 7.00 2.82
C GLU A 43 -10.37 7.35 1.41
N PRO A 44 -10.45 6.39 0.48
CA PRO A 44 -10.97 6.64 -0.87
C PRO A 44 -12.50 6.70 -0.90
N VAL A 45 -13.02 7.64 -1.66
CA VAL A 45 -14.43 7.67 -2.07
C VAL A 45 -14.51 7.04 -3.47
N TYR A 46 -15.23 5.94 -3.61
CA TYR A 46 -15.19 5.11 -4.80
C TYR A 46 -16.57 4.64 -5.25
N ARG A 47 -16.65 4.17 -6.50
CA ARG A 47 -17.79 3.45 -7.07
C ARG A 47 -17.30 2.20 -7.80
N LEU A 48 -18.00 1.07 -7.61
CA LEU A 48 -17.76 -0.15 -8.37
C LEU A 48 -18.50 -0.08 -9.71
N LEU A 49 -17.79 -0.33 -10.79
CA LEU A 49 -18.36 -0.40 -12.14
C LEU A 49 -18.51 -1.85 -12.61
N TYR A 50 -17.62 -2.74 -12.19
CA TYR A 50 -17.60 -4.16 -12.54
C TYR A 50 -16.95 -4.95 -11.39
N GLY A 51 -17.50 -6.13 -11.08
CA GLY A 51 -17.01 -6.95 -9.96
C GLY A 51 -17.37 -6.37 -8.60
N GLU A 52 -17.02 -7.09 -7.55
CA GLU A 52 -17.39 -6.72 -6.17
C GLU A 52 -16.17 -6.68 -5.23
N GLU A 53 -15.11 -7.42 -5.55
CA GLU A 53 -13.93 -7.52 -4.69
C GLU A 53 -13.02 -6.31 -4.84
N THR A 54 -12.70 -5.66 -3.71
CA THR A 54 -11.82 -4.49 -3.64
C THR A 54 -10.45 -4.78 -3.04
N GLU A 55 -10.27 -5.98 -2.48
CA GLU A 55 -8.97 -6.44 -1.97
C GLU A 55 -8.14 -7.06 -3.09
N THR A 56 -6.85 -6.72 -3.13
CA THR A 56 -5.91 -7.23 -4.13
C THR A 56 -4.49 -7.33 -3.56
N ILE A 57 -3.60 -7.99 -4.29
CA ILE A 57 -2.15 -7.99 -4.03
C ILE A 57 -1.45 -7.31 -5.20
N ASN A 58 -0.75 -6.22 -4.92
CA ASN A 58 0.08 -5.52 -5.90
C ASN A 58 1.56 -5.86 -5.70
N LYS A 59 2.26 -6.17 -6.79
CA LYS A 59 3.70 -6.43 -6.77
C LYS A 59 4.46 -5.21 -7.28
N GLU A 60 5.41 -4.72 -6.48
CA GLU A 60 6.26 -3.59 -6.81
C GLU A 60 7.66 -3.79 -6.21
N ASN A 61 8.71 -3.62 -7.01
CA ASN A 61 10.11 -3.76 -6.55
C ASN A 61 10.38 -5.08 -5.80
N LYS A 62 9.82 -6.20 -6.26
CA LYS A 62 9.89 -7.53 -5.62
C LYS A 62 9.20 -7.61 -4.24
N CYS A 63 8.48 -6.57 -3.83
CA CYS A 63 7.64 -6.57 -2.65
C CYS A 63 6.19 -6.87 -3.02
N LEU A 64 5.48 -7.54 -2.13
CA LEU A 64 4.06 -7.84 -2.26
C LEU A 64 3.27 -6.97 -1.29
N PHE A 65 2.24 -6.29 -1.81
CA PHE A 65 1.37 -5.43 -1.01
C PHE A 65 -0.07 -5.89 -1.15
N LYS A 66 -0.61 -6.50 -0.11
CA LYS A 66 -2.03 -6.76 0.05
C LYS A 66 -2.71 -5.48 0.51
N LEU A 67 -3.81 -5.11 -0.10
CA LEU A 67 -4.57 -3.92 0.24
C LEU A 67 -6.02 -4.03 -0.23
N ASP A 68 -6.90 -3.30 0.45
CA ASP A 68 -8.28 -3.09 0.03
C ASP A 68 -8.40 -1.66 -0.52
N LEU A 69 -8.63 -1.54 -1.82
CA LEU A 69 -8.73 -0.23 -2.50
C LEU A 69 -9.98 0.56 -2.14
N SER A 70 -10.92 -0.03 -1.40
CA SER A 70 -12.05 0.68 -0.80
C SER A 70 -11.70 1.37 0.52
N LYS A 71 -10.58 1.00 1.15
CA LYS A 71 -10.17 1.45 2.49
C LYS A 71 -8.86 2.24 2.50
N VAL A 72 -7.93 1.89 1.62
CA VAL A 72 -6.60 2.49 1.56
C VAL A 72 -6.24 2.89 0.15
N MET A 73 -5.42 3.94 0.01
CA MET A 73 -4.97 4.41 -1.30
C MET A 73 -3.69 3.71 -1.76
N TRP A 74 -3.48 3.65 -3.07
CA TRP A 74 -2.23 3.28 -3.69
C TRP A 74 -1.76 4.35 -4.68
N SER A 75 -0.53 4.84 -4.51
CA SER A 75 0.11 5.76 -5.46
C SER A 75 1.26 5.09 -6.18
N LYS A 76 1.21 5.10 -7.52
CA LYS A 76 2.32 4.61 -8.36
C LYS A 76 3.46 5.63 -8.51
N GLY A 77 3.24 6.89 -8.11
CA GLY A 77 4.24 7.96 -8.29
C GLY A 77 5.53 7.80 -7.48
N ASN A 78 5.50 6.98 -6.42
CA ASN A 78 6.61 6.83 -5.48
C ASN A 78 7.43 5.53 -5.65
N VAL A 79 7.25 4.80 -6.76
CA VAL A 79 7.92 3.51 -7.00
C VAL A 79 9.43 3.59 -6.85
N ASN A 80 10.06 4.55 -7.52
CA ASN A 80 11.50 4.74 -7.48
C ASN A 80 11.99 5.24 -6.13
N GLU A 81 11.23 6.13 -5.49
CA GLU A 81 11.56 6.70 -4.18
C GLU A 81 11.54 5.64 -3.08
N ARG A 82 10.57 4.75 -3.08
CA ARG A 82 10.50 3.63 -2.12
C ARG A 82 11.75 2.76 -2.20
N LEU A 83 12.19 2.42 -3.41
CA LEU A 83 13.41 1.63 -3.62
C LEU A 83 14.67 2.44 -3.27
N ARG A 84 14.71 3.74 -3.61
CA ARG A 84 15.85 4.61 -3.30
C ARG A 84 16.07 4.70 -1.78
N ILE A 85 15.01 4.95 -1.01
CA ILE A 85 15.10 5.01 0.46
C ILE A 85 15.58 3.67 1.03
N ALA A 86 15.02 2.55 0.56
CA ALA A 86 15.44 1.23 1.03
C ALA A 86 16.95 0.97 0.81
N LYS A 87 17.51 1.46 -0.31
CA LYS A 87 18.94 1.34 -0.63
C LYS A 87 19.84 2.28 0.15
N LEU A 88 19.30 3.35 0.73
CA LEU A 88 20.06 4.29 1.57
C LEU A 88 20.25 3.79 3.00
N VAL A 89 19.42 2.85 3.44
CA VAL A 89 19.53 2.29 4.80
C VAL A 89 20.81 1.47 4.92
N GLY A 90 21.66 1.85 5.86
CA GLY A 90 22.91 1.17 6.15
C GLY A 90 22.71 -0.13 6.94
N ASP A 91 23.74 -0.98 6.90
CA ASP A 91 23.72 -2.25 7.63
C ASP A 91 23.62 -2.03 9.15
N GLY A 92 22.67 -2.72 9.77
CA GLY A 92 22.45 -2.65 11.22
C GLY A 92 21.75 -1.39 11.73
N GLU A 93 21.31 -0.49 10.84
CA GLU A 93 20.53 0.68 11.23
C GLU A 93 19.17 0.31 11.82
N THR A 94 18.70 1.13 12.77
CA THR A 94 17.31 1.17 13.22
C THR A 94 16.61 2.31 12.49
N VAL A 95 15.50 1.99 11.82
CA VAL A 95 14.70 2.94 11.04
C VAL A 95 13.36 3.15 11.70
N MET A 96 12.89 4.38 11.77
CA MET A 96 11.54 4.70 12.20
C MET A 96 10.73 5.27 11.04
N ASP A 97 9.65 4.57 10.68
CA ASP A 97 8.65 5.00 9.71
C ASP A 97 7.42 5.52 10.47
N MET A 98 7.33 6.84 10.61
CA MET A 98 6.28 7.49 11.42
C MET A 98 4.91 7.54 10.75
N PHE A 99 4.82 7.23 9.46
CA PHE A 99 3.58 7.26 8.66
C PHE A 99 3.53 6.04 7.74
N ALA A 100 3.59 4.85 8.34
CA ALA A 100 3.88 3.62 7.62
C ALA A 100 2.81 3.21 6.58
N GLY A 101 1.54 3.62 6.77
CA GLY A 101 0.46 3.16 5.92
C GLY A 101 0.37 1.63 5.93
N ILE A 102 0.28 1.04 4.77
CA ILE A 102 0.31 -0.42 4.60
C ILE A 102 1.75 -0.98 4.50
N GLY A 103 2.77 -0.18 4.81
CA GLY A 103 4.17 -0.52 4.72
C GLY A 103 4.86 -0.01 3.44
N TYR A 104 4.38 1.09 2.86
CA TYR A 104 4.89 1.61 1.58
C TYR A 104 6.41 1.76 1.53
N PHE A 105 7.03 2.24 2.61
CA PHE A 105 8.49 2.34 2.76
C PHE A 105 9.06 1.22 3.62
N SER A 106 8.38 0.84 4.70
CA SER A 106 8.82 -0.19 5.64
C SER A 106 9.07 -1.53 4.96
N ILE A 107 8.16 -2.00 4.09
CA ILE A 107 8.30 -3.29 3.40
C ILE A 107 9.51 -3.29 2.45
N PRO A 108 9.71 -2.30 1.55
CA PRO A 108 10.92 -2.22 0.74
C PRO A 108 12.22 -2.17 1.56
N ILE A 109 12.23 -1.47 2.70
CA ILE A 109 13.37 -1.44 3.61
C ILE A 109 13.62 -2.85 4.17
N GLY A 110 12.59 -3.53 4.65
CA GLY A 110 12.72 -4.90 5.18
C GLY A 110 13.19 -5.91 4.15
N VAL A 111 12.79 -5.75 2.87
CA VAL A 111 13.17 -6.67 1.78
C VAL A 111 14.55 -6.37 1.19
N HIS A 112 14.91 -5.09 1.06
CA HIS A 112 16.08 -4.65 0.27
C HIS A 112 17.24 -4.09 1.09
N SER A 113 17.13 -4.03 2.42
CA SER A 113 18.22 -3.56 3.30
C SER A 113 18.56 -4.59 4.36
N ASN A 114 19.69 -4.37 5.04
CA ASN A 114 20.10 -5.10 6.23
C ASN A 114 19.82 -4.29 7.50
N ALA A 115 18.68 -3.57 7.54
CA ALA A 115 18.25 -2.87 8.74
C ALA A 115 18.13 -3.85 9.91
N ARG A 116 18.62 -3.44 11.08
CA ARG A 116 18.45 -4.22 12.30
C ARG A 116 16.99 -4.29 12.71
N GLU A 117 16.30 -3.15 12.62
CA GLU A 117 14.91 -3.00 13.00
C GLU A 117 14.26 -1.86 12.21
N VAL A 118 13.00 -2.03 11.85
CA VAL A 118 12.14 -0.99 11.28
C VAL A 118 10.91 -0.84 12.16
N ILE A 119 10.81 0.29 12.88
CA ILE A 119 9.65 0.62 13.71
C ILE A 119 8.66 1.35 12.82
N SER A 120 7.46 0.78 12.62
CA SER A 120 6.48 1.25 11.65
C SER A 120 5.20 1.68 12.35
N ILE A 121 5.00 3.01 12.49
CA ILE A 121 3.87 3.59 13.21
C ILE A 121 2.78 3.98 12.22
N GLU A 122 1.54 3.57 12.48
CA GLU A 122 0.38 3.90 11.65
C GLU A 122 -0.85 4.17 12.51
N ILE A 123 -1.51 5.30 12.27
CA ILE A 123 -2.68 5.73 13.03
C ILE A 123 -3.99 5.14 12.53
N ASN A 124 -4.07 4.80 11.23
CA ASN A 124 -5.28 4.26 10.63
C ASN A 124 -5.36 2.74 10.87
N PRO A 125 -6.37 2.23 11.60
CA PRO A 125 -6.50 0.80 11.89
C PRO A 125 -6.60 -0.08 10.63
N ASN A 126 -7.22 0.40 9.56
CA ASN A 126 -7.31 -0.33 8.28
C ASN A 126 -5.93 -0.47 7.64
N SER A 127 -5.16 0.62 7.58
CA SER A 127 -3.80 0.60 7.06
C SER A 127 -2.88 -0.26 7.92
N TYR A 128 -3.00 -0.16 9.24
CA TYR A 128 -2.24 -0.99 10.19
C TYR A 128 -2.53 -2.49 10.00
N HIS A 129 -3.78 -2.87 9.79
CA HIS A 129 -4.13 -4.26 9.47
C HIS A 129 -3.35 -4.77 8.26
N TYR A 130 -3.35 -4.01 7.16
CA TYR A 130 -2.58 -4.38 5.96
C TYR A 130 -1.07 -4.28 6.14
N LEU A 131 -0.57 -3.37 6.97
CA LEU A 131 0.84 -3.34 7.36
C LEU A 131 1.26 -4.70 7.98
N CYS A 132 0.50 -5.18 8.96
CA CYS A 132 0.75 -6.47 9.59
C CYS A 132 0.67 -7.66 8.60
N GLU A 133 -0.33 -7.66 7.70
CA GLU A 133 -0.45 -8.67 6.66
C GLU A 133 0.74 -8.64 5.69
N ASN A 134 1.20 -7.44 5.29
CA ASN A 134 2.31 -7.27 4.36
C ASN A 134 3.67 -7.64 4.97
N ILE A 135 3.86 -7.39 6.27
CA ILE A 135 5.04 -7.87 7.01
C ILE A 135 5.14 -9.40 6.90
N LYS A 136 4.04 -10.11 7.17
CA LYS A 136 3.98 -11.58 7.07
C LYS A 136 4.17 -12.06 5.63
N LEU A 137 3.49 -11.41 4.68
CA LEU A 137 3.53 -11.78 3.26
C LEU A 137 4.94 -11.68 2.66
N ASN A 138 5.73 -10.69 3.09
CA ASN A 138 7.10 -10.48 2.66
C ASN A 138 8.16 -11.11 3.58
N LYS A 139 7.75 -11.77 4.67
CA LYS A 139 8.65 -12.40 5.66
C LYS A 139 9.67 -11.42 6.26
N CYS A 140 9.20 -10.21 6.58
CA CYS A 140 10.03 -9.14 7.14
C CYS A 140 10.01 -9.21 8.68
N ASP A 141 10.76 -10.15 9.26
CA ASP A 141 10.76 -10.37 10.71
C ASP A 141 11.39 -9.23 11.52
N ASN A 142 12.10 -8.32 10.85
CA ASN A 142 12.73 -7.14 11.45
C ASN A 142 11.84 -5.88 11.47
N ILE A 143 10.57 -5.97 11.05
CA ILE A 143 9.62 -4.86 11.10
C ILE A 143 8.70 -5.01 12.30
N THR A 144 8.67 -3.98 13.17
CA THR A 144 7.80 -3.88 14.34
C THR A 144 6.66 -2.91 14.06
N PRO A 145 5.41 -3.38 13.82
CA PRO A 145 4.27 -2.51 13.57
C PRO A 145 3.72 -1.94 14.88
N VAL A 146 3.36 -0.65 14.88
CA VAL A 146 2.78 0.06 16.02
C VAL A 146 1.51 0.80 15.59
N LEU A 147 0.37 0.48 16.19
CA LEU A 147 -0.89 1.20 15.95
C LEU A 147 -0.95 2.40 16.90
N GLY A 148 -0.89 3.61 16.37
CA GLY A 148 -0.99 4.82 17.17
C GLY A 148 -0.60 6.09 16.43
N ASP A 149 -0.68 7.21 17.16
CA ASP A 149 -0.20 8.51 16.69
C ASP A 149 1.32 8.57 16.88
N CYS A 150 2.06 8.90 15.83
CA CYS A 150 3.51 8.98 15.87
C CYS A 150 4.03 10.02 16.90
N LEU A 151 3.28 11.07 17.18
CA LEU A 151 3.65 12.05 18.21
C LEU A 151 3.63 11.46 19.62
N VAL A 152 2.83 10.43 19.83
CA VAL A 152 2.69 9.73 21.11
C VAL A 152 3.63 8.52 21.18
N GLU A 153 3.68 7.75 20.10
CA GLU A 153 4.39 6.45 20.09
C GLU A 153 5.89 6.59 19.83
N ALA A 154 6.32 7.49 18.93
CA ALA A 154 7.74 7.62 18.58
C ALA A 154 8.68 7.91 19.76
N PRO A 155 8.31 8.71 20.78
CA PRO A 155 9.18 8.95 21.94
C PRO A 155 9.46 7.70 22.80
N ASN A 156 8.73 6.60 22.60
CA ASN A 156 8.89 5.36 23.34
C ASN A 156 10.03 4.45 22.80
N PHE A 157 10.60 4.81 21.66
CA PHE A 157 11.67 4.08 20.95
C PHE A 157 12.92 4.95 20.84
#